data_2110cd0ed59cc1e11d1148f241f8a07e
#
_entry.id   2110cd0ed59cc1e11d1148f241f8a07e
#
_cell.length_a   1.000
_cell.length_b   1.000
_cell.length_c   1.000
_cell.angle_alpha   90.00
_cell.angle_beta   90.00
_cell.angle_gamma   90.00
#
_symmetry.space_group_name_H-M   'P 1'
#
loop_
_entity.id
_entity.type
_entity.pdbx_description
1 polymer ?
#
loop_
_entity_poly.entity_id
_entity_poly.type
_entity_poly.pdbx_seq_one_letter_code
_entity_poly.pdbx_strand_id
1 'polypeptide(L)'
;MVLSHLRFLILLITLLPRASLSENLSHPNAAAAGPDLRNRPFVVVWNMPTANCQKRHNVHLDLQDFGIVENQRQRFQGQNMTIFYRNRLGNYPYISHDGREVNGGIPQLGDLASHLSLVEVQLDVLLRPGFSGVGVIDWEEWLPLWENNFGSKMEYRRLSKQLVRQERLDLSEQDVKLLAQQEFEESARMFMEETLRLVVRRRPRGFWGFYGFPSCYNKNKRKRGRCHSGTKQKNDRLSWLWAQSTALYPSIYLPQRLAGSTDAALMIRHRLLEALRVASTWRHGNSNNQAIPVLPYARLAFTHTLNFLNETDLEHTIGESVSLGAAGVVLWGEMKFAKSKKQCVLLRDYIHTVLGPFIQTLRAGASRCSLQLCYSHGRCARRRPNSGRSLSSAPVSVSHKDTDSGSSKYFQQHFRCRCYSGWTGTWCQRKMVGRGQDKS
;
A
#
# COMPACT_ATOMS: atom_id res chain seq x y z
N MET A 1 -18.61 -15.16 70.87
CA MET A 1 -19.89 -14.62 71.38
C MET A 1 -20.63 -13.95 70.22
N VAL A 2 -21.73 -14.56 69.96
CA VAL A 2 -23.08 -14.24 69.53
C VAL A 2 -23.21 -13.99 68.05
N LEU A 3 -23.58 -14.95 67.25
CA LEU A 3 -24.87 -15.56 66.88
C LEU A 3 -25.90 -14.58 66.32
N SER A 4 -26.19 -14.83 65.04
CA SER A 4 -27.50 -15.05 64.38
C SER A 4 -28.43 -13.84 64.21
N HIS A 5 -28.87 -13.63 62.93
CA HIS A 5 -30.28 -13.82 62.59
C HIS A 5 -30.49 -13.87 61.07
N LEU A 6 -30.87 -15.04 60.66
CA LEU A 6 -31.52 -15.39 59.40
C LEU A 6 -32.97 -14.86 59.43
N ARG A 7 -33.47 -14.16 58.44
CA ARG A 7 -34.92 -14.11 58.16
C ARG A 7 -35.19 -14.12 56.65
N PHE A 8 -35.83 -15.16 56.25
CA PHE A 8 -36.60 -15.42 55.04
C PHE A 8 -37.63 -14.31 54.76
N LEU A 9 -37.75 -13.91 53.50
CA LEU A 9 -39.03 -13.44 52.97
C LEU A 9 -39.27 -14.04 51.59
N ILE A 10 -40.33 -14.79 51.52
CA ILE A 10 -40.86 -15.59 50.40
C ILE A 10 -41.75 -14.70 49.51
N LEU A 11 -41.61 -14.87 48.22
CA LEU A 11 -42.57 -14.74 47.10
C LEU A 11 -43.72 -13.73 47.17
N LEU A 12 -43.78 -12.97 46.10
CA LEU A 12 -45.06 -12.71 45.41
C LEU A 12 -44.76 -12.59 43.89
N ILE A 13 -45.05 -13.66 43.14
CA ILE A 13 -45.12 -13.71 41.69
C ILE A 13 -46.45 -13.09 41.28
N THR A 14 -46.45 -11.92 40.68
CA THR A 14 -47.60 -11.39 39.93
C THR A 14 -47.37 -11.58 38.44
N LEU A 15 -48.15 -12.44 37.85
CA LEU A 15 -48.32 -12.64 36.42
C LEU A 15 -48.87 -11.34 35.80
N LEU A 16 -48.11 -10.70 34.96
CA LEU A 16 -48.58 -9.71 34.01
C LEU A 16 -48.38 -10.24 32.56
N PRO A 17 -49.30 -9.97 31.62
CA PRO A 17 -49.29 -10.59 30.32
C PRO A 17 -48.17 -10.07 29.47
N ARG A 18 -47.47 -10.99 28.77
CA ARG A 18 -46.51 -10.69 27.71
C ARG A 18 -47.22 -10.02 26.56
N ALA A 19 -47.12 -8.71 26.48
CA ALA A 19 -47.30 -8.00 25.21
C ALA A 19 -46.07 -8.28 24.32
N SER A 20 -46.27 -9.00 23.24
CA SER A 20 -45.28 -9.20 22.18
C SER A 20 -45.07 -7.88 21.44
N LEU A 21 -44.16 -7.09 21.90
CA LEU A 21 -43.56 -6.03 21.07
C LEU A 21 -42.55 -6.70 20.11
N SER A 22 -42.99 -6.93 18.90
CA SER A 22 -42.07 -7.15 17.77
C SER A 22 -41.30 -5.86 17.55
N GLU A 23 -40.23 -5.66 18.31
CA GLU A 23 -39.20 -4.69 17.91
C GLU A 23 -38.58 -5.21 16.63
N ASN A 24 -38.91 -4.55 15.52
CA ASN A 24 -38.13 -4.54 14.34
C ASN A 24 -36.72 -3.99 14.72
N LEU A 25 -35.84 -4.91 15.14
CA LEU A 25 -34.39 -4.68 15.14
C LEU A 25 -33.98 -4.47 13.67
N SER A 26 -34.15 -3.25 13.20
CA SER A 26 -33.39 -2.76 12.07
C SER A 26 -31.92 -2.98 12.44
N HIS A 27 -31.30 -4.01 11.81
CA HIS A 27 -29.88 -4.23 11.89
C HIS A 27 -29.18 -2.89 11.68
N PRO A 28 -28.34 -2.41 12.63
CA PRO A 28 -27.57 -1.22 12.41
C PRO A 28 -26.66 -1.52 11.22
N ASN A 29 -26.89 -0.77 10.15
CA ASN A 29 -26.06 -0.60 8.97
C ASN A 29 -24.80 -1.47 8.99
N ALA A 30 -24.73 -2.43 8.09
CA ALA A 30 -23.49 -3.04 7.65
C ALA A 30 -22.60 -1.87 7.19
N ALA A 31 -21.83 -1.33 8.12
CA ALA A 31 -20.91 -0.22 7.87
C ALA A 31 -20.00 -0.68 6.74
N ALA A 32 -20.05 0.06 5.65
CA ALA A 32 -19.46 -0.22 4.38
C ALA A 32 -18.12 -0.95 4.53
N ALA A 33 -18.02 -2.17 4.00
CA ALA A 33 -16.75 -2.84 3.79
C ALA A 33 -15.85 -1.85 3.06
N GLY A 34 -14.58 -1.74 3.45
CA GLY A 34 -13.61 -0.87 2.78
C GLY A 34 -13.63 -1.06 1.26
N PRO A 35 -13.02 -0.16 0.50
CA PRO A 35 -13.13 -0.16 -0.95
C PRO A 35 -12.71 -1.51 -1.50
N ASP A 36 -13.56 -2.15 -2.30
CA ASP A 36 -13.15 -3.35 -3.03
C ASP A 36 -12.19 -2.93 -4.14
N LEU A 37 -10.90 -3.03 -3.85
CA LEU A 37 -9.83 -2.68 -4.80
C LEU A 37 -9.61 -3.78 -5.84
N ARG A 38 -10.21 -4.95 -5.67
CA ARG A 38 -9.85 -6.18 -6.41
C ARG A 38 -10.28 -6.14 -7.86
N ASN A 39 -11.44 -5.58 -8.15
CA ASN A 39 -12.06 -5.59 -9.45
C ASN A 39 -12.24 -4.18 -10.04
N ARG A 40 -11.37 -3.24 -9.68
CA ARG A 40 -11.37 -1.89 -10.23
C ARG A 40 -10.20 -1.68 -11.17
N PRO A 41 -10.41 -0.99 -12.30
CA PRO A 41 -9.34 -0.70 -13.26
C PRO A 41 -8.19 0.09 -12.65
N PHE A 42 -8.52 1.10 -11.82
CA PHE A 42 -7.54 1.91 -11.10
C PHE A 42 -8.16 2.59 -9.89
N VAL A 43 -7.46 2.60 -8.76
CA VAL A 43 -7.91 3.22 -7.51
C VAL A 43 -6.91 4.27 -7.05
N VAL A 44 -7.40 5.40 -6.58
CA VAL A 44 -6.58 6.44 -5.93
C VAL A 44 -6.96 6.50 -4.48
N VAL A 45 -5.98 6.32 -3.59
CA VAL A 45 -6.17 6.24 -2.14
C VAL A 45 -5.48 7.42 -1.47
N TRP A 46 -6.21 8.13 -0.61
CA TRP A 46 -5.70 9.26 0.14
C TRP A 46 -5.07 8.82 1.46
N ASN A 47 -3.78 9.02 1.60
CA ASN A 47 -3.02 8.75 2.82
C ASN A 47 -2.27 10.01 3.28
N MET A 48 -3.00 11.11 3.46
CA MET A 48 -2.47 12.37 3.98
C MET A 48 -3.18 12.75 5.28
N PRO A 49 -2.46 13.30 6.28
CA PRO A 49 -3.03 13.69 7.58
C PRO A 49 -3.79 15.03 7.49
N THR A 50 -4.89 15.08 6.72
CA THR A 50 -5.64 16.30 6.39
C THR A 50 -6.89 16.52 7.23
N ALA A 51 -7.18 15.68 8.20
CA ALA A 51 -8.36 15.80 9.07
C ALA A 51 -8.52 17.20 9.73
N ASN A 52 -7.41 17.89 10.00
CA ASN A 52 -7.43 19.23 10.58
C ASN A 52 -7.95 20.29 9.61
N CYS A 53 -7.90 20.08 8.29
CA CYS A 53 -8.45 21.03 7.34
C CYS A 53 -9.95 21.22 7.58
N GLN A 54 -10.71 20.11 7.68
CA GLN A 54 -12.12 20.17 8.03
C GLN A 54 -12.32 20.52 9.52
N LYS A 55 -11.68 19.78 10.44
CA LYS A 55 -11.96 19.86 11.87
C LYS A 55 -11.62 21.21 12.52
N ARG A 56 -10.48 21.81 12.14
CA ARG A 56 -9.96 23.04 12.76
C ARG A 56 -10.14 24.28 11.89
N HIS A 57 -10.16 24.11 10.57
CA HIS A 57 -10.11 25.22 9.64
C HIS A 57 -11.38 25.37 8.80
N ASN A 58 -12.33 24.44 8.91
CA ASN A 58 -13.57 24.39 8.12
C ASN A 58 -13.30 24.48 6.61
N VAL A 59 -12.27 23.77 6.15
CA VAL A 59 -11.91 23.66 4.73
C VAL A 59 -12.16 22.21 4.30
N HIS A 60 -13.11 22.01 3.38
CA HIS A 60 -13.46 20.72 2.81
C HIS A 60 -12.63 20.45 1.56
N LEU A 61 -12.12 19.23 1.40
CA LEU A 61 -11.28 18.85 0.25
C LEU A 61 -12.08 18.09 -0.83
N ASP A 62 -13.28 17.63 -0.50
CA ASP A 62 -14.29 17.00 -1.38
C ASP A 62 -13.70 15.88 -2.27
N LEU A 63 -12.82 15.05 -1.66
CA LEU A 63 -12.04 14.01 -2.36
C LEU A 63 -12.93 12.98 -3.05
N GLN A 64 -14.12 12.71 -2.49
CA GLN A 64 -15.06 11.71 -3.04
C GLN A 64 -15.65 12.15 -4.37
N ASP A 65 -15.79 13.45 -4.63
CA ASP A 65 -16.29 14.01 -5.88
C ASP A 65 -15.38 13.63 -7.06
N PHE A 66 -14.09 13.42 -6.79
CA PHE A 66 -13.10 12.96 -7.75
C PHE A 66 -12.86 11.43 -7.69
N GLY A 67 -13.65 10.73 -6.85
CA GLY A 67 -13.53 9.29 -6.65
C GLY A 67 -12.20 8.86 -5.99
N ILE A 68 -11.61 9.73 -5.20
CA ILE A 68 -10.45 9.43 -4.34
C ILE A 68 -10.96 8.77 -3.07
N VAL A 69 -10.42 7.60 -2.76
CA VAL A 69 -10.79 6.83 -1.57
C VAL A 69 -10.08 7.42 -0.35
N GLU A 70 -10.85 7.81 0.65
CA GLU A 70 -10.37 8.37 1.90
C GLU A 70 -10.95 7.65 3.11
N ASN A 71 -10.31 7.78 4.27
CA ASN A 71 -10.91 7.41 5.54
C ASN A 71 -11.98 8.43 5.96
N GLN A 72 -12.96 7.99 6.74
CA GLN A 72 -14.00 8.84 7.27
C GLN A 72 -13.41 10.10 7.92
N ARG A 73 -13.90 11.28 7.54
CA ARG A 73 -13.41 12.59 7.99
C ARG A 73 -11.90 12.79 7.78
N GLN A 74 -11.35 12.20 6.74
CA GLN A 74 -9.93 12.28 6.37
C GLN A 74 -8.96 11.89 7.49
N ARG A 75 -9.39 10.96 8.38
CA ARG A 75 -8.50 10.39 9.39
C ARG A 75 -7.32 9.70 8.71
N PHE A 76 -6.13 9.91 9.26
CA PHE A 76 -4.91 9.34 8.69
C PHE A 76 -4.89 7.81 8.75
N GLN A 77 -5.52 7.24 9.76
CA GLN A 77 -5.70 5.80 9.93
C GLN A 77 -7.18 5.45 9.98
N GLY A 78 -7.57 4.33 9.37
CA GLY A 78 -8.95 3.86 9.33
C GLY A 78 -9.16 2.62 8.48
N GLN A 79 -10.42 2.31 8.17
CA GLN A 79 -10.79 1.05 7.50
C GLN A 79 -10.49 1.03 5.99
N ASN A 80 -10.33 2.19 5.34
CA ASN A 80 -10.01 2.26 3.92
C ASN A 80 -8.50 2.26 3.67
N MET A 81 -7.76 2.90 4.58
CA MET A 81 -6.30 3.02 4.50
C MET A 81 -5.70 3.19 5.88
N THR A 82 -4.66 2.42 6.18
CA THR A 82 -3.84 2.59 7.38
C THR A 82 -2.37 2.39 7.06
N ILE A 83 -1.52 3.33 7.49
CA ILE A 83 -0.07 3.19 7.49
C ILE A 83 0.42 3.06 8.94
N PHE A 84 1.30 2.10 9.16
CA PHE A 84 1.87 1.78 10.46
C PHE A 84 3.35 2.16 10.48
N TYR A 85 3.68 3.23 11.15
CA TYR A 85 5.06 3.65 11.39
C TYR A 85 5.71 2.80 12.50
N ARG A 86 7.03 2.92 12.64
CA ARG A 86 7.88 2.16 13.57
C ARG A 86 7.38 2.08 15.02
N ASN A 87 6.64 3.08 15.46
CA ASN A 87 6.11 3.19 16.84
C ASN A 87 4.60 2.90 16.92
N ARG A 88 4.01 2.31 15.88
CA ARG A 88 2.56 2.10 15.77
C ARG A 88 2.17 0.67 15.48
N LEU A 89 3.14 -0.24 15.32
CA LEU A 89 2.88 -1.65 15.09
C LEU A 89 3.96 -2.49 15.77
N GLY A 90 3.62 -3.08 16.90
CA GLY A 90 4.51 -3.90 17.70
C GLY A 90 5.70 -3.15 18.29
N ASN A 91 6.70 -3.93 18.69
CA ASN A 91 7.96 -3.46 19.25
C ASN A 91 9.08 -3.55 18.20
N TYR A 92 8.97 -2.77 17.11
CA TYR A 92 10.01 -2.73 16.10
C TYR A 92 11.35 -2.24 16.67
N PRO A 93 12.47 -2.98 16.51
CA PRO A 93 13.76 -2.57 17.01
C PRO A 93 14.39 -1.49 16.14
N TYR A 94 14.83 -0.39 16.73
CA TYR A 94 15.48 0.68 15.99
C TYR A 94 16.35 1.57 16.86
N ILE A 95 17.24 2.33 16.22
CA ILE A 95 18.02 3.39 16.85
C ILE A 95 17.31 4.71 16.60
N SER A 96 16.96 5.42 17.67
CA SER A 96 16.33 6.72 17.60
C SER A 96 17.29 7.79 17.07
N HIS A 97 16.75 8.94 16.66
CA HIS A 97 17.56 10.04 16.11
C HIS A 97 18.63 10.57 17.09
N ASP A 98 18.37 10.46 18.37
CA ASP A 98 19.30 10.83 19.46
C ASP A 98 20.24 9.67 19.89
N GLY A 99 20.27 8.59 19.10
CA GLY A 99 21.21 7.46 19.28
C GLY A 99 20.78 6.43 20.32
N ARG A 100 19.55 6.55 20.90
CA ARG A 100 19.08 5.56 21.88
C ARG A 100 18.57 4.30 21.18
N GLU A 101 18.93 3.15 21.75
CA GLU A 101 18.38 1.87 21.34
C GLU A 101 16.93 1.72 21.83
N VAL A 102 16.02 1.42 20.92
CA VAL A 102 14.61 1.18 21.20
C VAL A 102 14.29 -0.27 20.85
N ASN A 103 13.66 -1.00 21.75
CA ASN A 103 13.29 -2.41 21.58
C ASN A 103 14.48 -3.30 21.17
N GLY A 104 15.67 -3.06 21.74
CA GLY A 104 16.92 -3.77 21.43
C GLY A 104 17.78 -3.10 20.35
N GLY A 105 17.32 -2.03 19.72
CA GLY A 105 18.12 -1.23 18.77
C GLY A 105 18.33 -1.89 17.40
N ILE A 106 18.85 -3.12 17.37
CA ILE A 106 19.10 -3.91 16.16
C ILE A 106 18.18 -5.14 16.10
N PRO A 107 17.91 -5.70 14.90
CA PRO A 107 16.99 -6.84 14.77
C PRO A 107 17.34 -8.05 15.61
N GLN A 108 18.63 -8.34 15.79
CA GLN A 108 19.12 -9.50 16.57
C GLN A 108 18.75 -9.43 18.06
N LEU A 109 18.62 -8.22 18.61
CA LEU A 109 18.29 -7.99 20.02
C LEU A 109 16.81 -7.67 20.24
N GLY A 110 15.99 -7.69 19.21
CA GLY A 110 14.56 -7.47 19.33
C GLY A 110 13.82 -8.69 19.88
N ASP A 111 12.86 -8.46 20.77
CA ASP A 111 11.93 -9.50 21.26
C ASP A 111 10.79 -9.69 20.27
N LEU A 112 10.93 -10.69 19.37
CA LEU A 112 9.93 -11.00 18.35
C LEU A 112 8.59 -11.45 18.95
N ALA A 113 8.61 -12.22 20.04
CA ALA A 113 7.38 -12.75 20.65
C ALA A 113 6.54 -11.63 21.27
N SER A 114 7.17 -10.75 22.06
CA SER A 114 6.53 -9.55 22.60
C SER A 114 6.05 -8.61 21.47
N HIS A 115 6.86 -8.45 20.42
CA HIS A 115 6.49 -7.66 19.24
C HIS A 115 5.20 -8.17 18.60
N LEU A 116 5.11 -9.46 18.28
CA LEU A 116 3.94 -10.06 17.61
C LEU A 116 2.69 -10.00 18.50
N SER A 117 2.82 -10.23 19.80
CA SER A 117 1.71 -10.11 20.76
C SER A 117 1.13 -8.69 20.75
N LEU A 118 1.99 -7.66 20.74
CA LEU A 118 1.55 -6.27 20.68
C LEU A 118 0.93 -5.92 19.32
N VAL A 119 1.48 -6.44 18.21
CA VAL A 119 0.89 -6.27 16.87
C VAL A 119 -0.55 -6.76 16.84
N GLU A 120 -0.82 -7.92 17.43
CA GLU A 120 -2.16 -8.51 17.46
C GLU A 120 -3.17 -7.60 18.19
N VAL A 121 -2.81 -7.12 19.39
CA VAL A 121 -3.64 -6.18 20.16
C VAL A 121 -3.88 -4.87 19.39
N GLN A 122 -2.84 -4.29 18.81
CA GLN A 122 -2.95 -3.03 18.07
C GLN A 122 -3.81 -3.16 16.81
N LEU A 123 -3.74 -4.29 16.11
CA LEU A 123 -4.62 -4.57 14.97
C LEU A 123 -6.09 -4.68 15.40
N ASP A 124 -6.37 -5.37 16.49
CA ASP A 124 -7.75 -5.58 16.97
C ASP A 124 -8.40 -4.29 17.44
N VAL A 125 -7.63 -3.38 18.04
CA VAL A 125 -8.09 -2.03 18.41
C VAL A 125 -8.36 -1.15 17.20
N LEU A 126 -7.51 -1.21 16.18
CA LEU A 126 -7.56 -0.25 15.06
C LEU A 126 -8.42 -0.71 13.89
N LEU A 127 -8.37 -1.99 13.55
CA LEU A 127 -8.96 -2.53 12.33
C LEU A 127 -10.02 -3.60 12.63
N ARG A 128 -11.18 -3.48 12.00
CA ARG A 128 -12.26 -4.49 12.12
C ARG A 128 -11.82 -5.84 11.54
N PRO A 129 -12.40 -6.96 11.98
CA PRO A 129 -12.09 -8.28 11.40
C PRO A 129 -12.29 -8.35 9.88
N GLY A 130 -13.29 -7.66 9.36
CA GLY A 130 -13.60 -7.57 7.92
C GLY A 130 -12.76 -6.56 7.13
N PHE A 131 -11.66 -6.02 7.70
CA PHE A 131 -10.81 -5.04 7.01
C PHE A 131 -10.40 -5.52 5.62
N SER A 132 -10.69 -4.70 4.59
CA SER A 132 -10.37 -4.96 3.18
C SER A 132 -9.67 -3.77 2.51
N GLY A 133 -9.22 -2.82 3.32
CA GLY A 133 -8.52 -1.62 2.86
C GLY A 133 -7.02 -1.85 2.62
N VAL A 134 -6.33 -0.75 2.42
CA VAL A 134 -4.87 -0.68 2.22
C VAL A 134 -4.18 -0.65 3.59
N GLY A 135 -3.38 -1.67 3.89
CA GLY A 135 -2.57 -1.79 5.10
C GLY A 135 -1.08 -1.75 4.78
N VAL A 136 -0.40 -0.68 5.17
CA VAL A 136 1.01 -0.47 4.84
C VAL A 136 1.84 -0.41 6.10
N ILE A 137 2.94 -1.17 6.13
CA ILE A 137 3.95 -1.13 7.19
C ILE A 137 5.11 -0.26 6.70
N ASP A 138 5.40 0.80 7.43
CA ASP A 138 6.43 1.78 7.07
C ASP A 138 7.57 1.78 8.12
N TRP A 139 8.48 0.83 7.92
CA TRP A 139 9.69 0.65 8.71
C TRP A 139 10.91 0.98 7.85
N GLU A 140 11.50 2.12 8.09
CA GLU A 140 12.58 2.64 7.26
C GLU A 140 13.92 2.76 8.00
N GLU A 141 14.01 2.41 9.29
CA GLU A 141 15.22 2.61 10.08
C GLU A 141 16.36 1.70 9.64
N TRP A 142 16.04 0.46 9.30
CA TRP A 142 16.93 -0.47 8.64
C TRP A 142 16.24 -1.20 7.49
N LEU A 143 17.02 -1.84 6.63
CA LEU A 143 16.54 -2.65 5.52
C LEU A 143 17.02 -4.10 5.68
N PRO A 144 16.23 -5.11 5.24
CA PRO A 144 16.51 -6.51 5.56
C PRO A 144 17.80 -7.06 4.92
N LEU A 145 18.30 -6.45 3.84
CA LEU A 145 19.56 -6.84 3.22
C LEU A 145 20.69 -5.96 3.73
N TRP A 146 21.76 -6.59 4.24
CA TRP A 146 22.91 -5.93 4.82
C TRP A 146 23.47 -4.80 3.95
N GLU A 147 23.67 -5.06 2.67
CA GLU A 147 24.24 -4.09 1.75
C GLU A 147 23.38 -2.86 1.47
N ASN A 148 22.08 -2.91 1.81
CA ASN A 148 21.16 -1.78 1.65
C ASN A 148 21.20 -0.81 2.84
N ASN A 149 21.88 -1.19 3.94
CA ASN A 149 22.08 -0.33 5.10
C ASN A 149 23.34 0.51 4.92
N PHE A 150 23.26 1.58 4.15
CA PHE A 150 24.33 2.55 3.87
C PHE A 150 23.99 3.94 4.44
N GLY A 151 24.96 4.87 4.43
CA GLY A 151 24.80 6.20 5.03
C GLY A 151 24.58 6.08 6.56
N SER A 152 23.58 6.78 7.08
CA SER A 152 23.26 6.72 8.52
C SER A 152 22.89 5.31 9.01
N LYS A 153 22.38 4.45 8.11
CA LYS A 153 22.05 3.06 8.45
C LYS A 153 23.27 2.14 8.62
N MET A 154 24.48 2.62 8.35
CA MET A 154 25.72 1.85 8.64
C MET A 154 25.86 1.57 10.14
N GLU A 155 25.20 2.33 11.00
CA GLU A 155 25.21 2.11 12.44
C GLU A 155 24.66 0.72 12.80
N TYR A 156 23.63 0.26 12.13
CA TYR A 156 23.10 -1.11 12.31
C TYR A 156 24.15 -2.18 12.01
N ARG A 157 24.98 -1.98 10.98
CA ARG A 157 26.09 -2.89 10.67
C ARG A 157 27.20 -2.83 11.72
N ARG A 158 27.47 -1.63 12.26
CA ARG A 158 28.50 -1.44 13.29
C ARG A 158 28.11 -2.17 14.57
N LEU A 159 26.87 -1.97 15.03
CA LEU A 159 26.35 -2.62 16.23
C LEU A 159 26.24 -4.13 16.09
N SER A 160 25.78 -4.63 14.94
CA SER A 160 25.74 -6.09 14.69
C SER A 160 27.14 -6.72 14.76
N LYS A 161 28.17 -6.08 14.20
CA LYS A 161 29.55 -6.56 14.35
C LYS A 161 30.04 -6.47 15.77
N GLN A 162 29.65 -5.43 16.50
CA GLN A 162 30.02 -5.30 17.93
C GLN A 162 29.38 -6.42 18.75
N LEU A 163 28.13 -6.77 18.52
CA LEU A 163 27.45 -7.88 19.19
C LEU A 163 28.22 -9.20 18.98
N VAL A 164 28.52 -9.55 17.73
CA VAL A 164 29.29 -10.78 17.42
C VAL A 164 30.65 -10.79 18.09
N ARG A 165 31.38 -9.66 18.12
CA ARG A 165 32.70 -9.59 18.82
C ARG A 165 32.57 -9.80 20.32
N GLN A 166 31.47 -9.42 20.94
CA GLN A 166 31.24 -9.64 22.38
C GLN A 166 30.94 -11.11 22.67
N GLU A 167 30.27 -11.80 21.78
CA GLU A 167 29.86 -13.20 21.94
C GLU A 167 30.95 -14.20 21.47
N ARG A 168 31.79 -13.78 20.51
CA ARG A 168 32.73 -14.65 19.80
C ARG A 168 34.12 -13.98 19.70
N LEU A 169 34.90 -14.08 20.77
CA LEU A 169 36.24 -13.48 20.88
C LEU A 169 37.29 -14.17 20.00
N ASP A 170 37.00 -15.35 19.50
CA ASP A 170 37.89 -16.22 18.72
C ASP A 170 37.86 -15.94 17.21
N LEU A 171 36.95 -15.11 16.73
CA LEU A 171 36.74 -14.90 15.30
C LEU A 171 37.66 -13.83 14.69
N SER A 172 38.09 -14.07 13.45
CA SER A 172 38.73 -13.03 12.64
C SER A 172 37.75 -11.90 12.28
N GLU A 173 38.29 -10.71 11.96
CA GLU A 173 37.43 -9.57 11.52
C GLU A 173 36.57 -9.90 10.29
N GLN A 174 37.05 -10.77 9.41
CA GLN A 174 36.28 -11.21 8.25
C GLN A 174 35.13 -12.12 8.65
N ASP A 175 35.37 -13.05 9.58
CA ASP A 175 34.35 -13.99 10.07
C ASP A 175 33.31 -13.25 10.92
N VAL A 176 33.74 -12.31 11.77
CA VAL A 176 32.84 -11.39 12.50
C VAL A 176 31.88 -10.66 11.52
N LYS A 177 32.42 -10.14 10.41
CA LYS A 177 31.59 -9.44 9.41
C LYS A 177 30.59 -10.38 8.74
N LEU A 178 31.02 -11.60 8.39
CA LEU A 178 30.15 -12.58 7.73
C LEU A 178 29.03 -13.05 8.67
N LEU A 179 29.38 -13.38 9.91
CA LEU A 179 28.42 -13.83 10.91
C LEU A 179 27.43 -12.71 11.26
N ALA A 180 27.91 -11.49 11.51
CA ALA A 180 27.06 -10.32 11.77
C ALA A 180 26.10 -10.02 10.62
N GLN A 181 26.54 -10.21 9.37
CA GLN A 181 25.66 -10.06 8.21
C GLN A 181 24.58 -11.13 8.20
N GLN A 182 24.93 -12.39 8.42
CA GLN A 182 23.99 -13.51 8.44
C GLN A 182 22.93 -13.32 9.53
N GLU A 183 23.35 -13.11 10.77
CA GLU A 183 22.44 -12.93 11.90
C GLU A 183 21.53 -11.72 11.75
N PHE A 184 22.08 -10.60 11.23
CA PHE A 184 21.28 -9.41 10.94
C PHE A 184 20.20 -9.71 9.91
N GLU A 185 20.56 -10.33 8.76
CA GLU A 185 19.61 -10.60 7.68
C GLU A 185 18.55 -11.62 8.10
N GLU A 186 18.90 -12.63 8.88
CA GLU A 186 17.98 -13.62 9.43
C GLU A 186 16.99 -12.97 10.42
N SER A 187 17.49 -12.21 11.39
CA SER A 187 16.64 -11.53 12.39
C SER A 187 15.74 -10.47 11.74
N ALA A 188 16.27 -9.68 10.80
CA ALA A 188 15.50 -8.70 10.05
C ALA A 188 14.39 -9.37 9.22
N ARG A 189 14.70 -10.51 8.58
CA ARG A 189 13.72 -11.33 7.89
C ARG A 189 12.62 -11.79 8.83
N MET A 190 12.97 -12.37 9.98
CA MET A 190 12.00 -12.88 10.96
C MET A 190 11.03 -11.78 11.41
N PHE A 191 11.52 -10.59 11.76
CA PHE A 191 10.67 -9.47 12.14
C PHE A 191 9.69 -9.07 11.03
N MET A 192 10.17 -8.89 9.80
CA MET A 192 9.34 -8.45 8.70
C MET A 192 8.38 -9.54 8.23
N GLU A 193 8.86 -10.78 8.07
CA GLU A 193 8.07 -11.90 7.57
C GLU A 193 6.97 -12.29 8.53
N GLU A 194 7.26 -12.46 9.84
CA GLU A 194 6.28 -12.87 10.82
C GLU A 194 5.24 -11.78 11.10
N THR A 195 5.66 -10.50 11.11
CA THR A 195 4.71 -9.39 11.21
C THR A 195 3.74 -9.41 10.03
N LEU A 196 4.25 -9.54 8.81
CA LEU A 196 3.41 -9.55 7.62
C LEU A 196 2.49 -10.78 7.59
N ARG A 197 3.00 -11.95 7.96
CA ARG A 197 2.21 -13.18 8.09
C ARG A 197 1.09 -13.04 9.12
N LEU A 198 1.36 -12.41 10.26
CA LEU A 198 0.37 -12.16 11.31
C LEU A 198 -0.74 -11.22 10.83
N VAL A 199 -0.40 -10.07 10.25
CA VAL A 199 -1.40 -9.09 9.80
C VAL A 199 -2.27 -9.65 8.67
N VAL A 200 -1.70 -10.44 7.75
CA VAL A 200 -2.44 -11.12 6.68
C VAL A 200 -3.38 -12.18 7.26
N ARG A 201 -2.91 -12.97 8.22
CA ARG A 201 -3.76 -13.99 8.89
C ARG A 201 -4.92 -13.35 9.66
N ARG A 202 -4.67 -12.25 10.36
CA ARG A 202 -5.69 -11.55 11.17
C ARG A 202 -6.68 -10.74 10.33
N ARG A 203 -6.24 -10.22 9.19
CA ARG A 203 -7.03 -9.37 8.26
C ARG A 203 -6.82 -9.82 6.81
N PRO A 204 -7.30 -11.02 6.42
CA PRO A 204 -6.95 -11.68 5.15
C PRO A 204 -7.49 -10.97 3.91
N ARG A 205 -8.46 -10.09 4.07
CA ARG A 205 -9.02 -9.30 2.96
C ARG A 205 -8.26 -8.00 2.72
N GLY A 206 -7.35 -7.60 3.63
CA GLY A 206 -6.52 -6.42 3.52
C GLY A 206 -5.45 -6.53 2.42
N PHE A 207 -5.01 -5.38 1.92
CA PHE A 207 -3.90 -5.24 0.97
C PHE A 207 -2.64 -4.89 1.76
N TRP A 208 -1.90 -5.92 2.18
CA TRP A 208 -0.77 -5.80 3.09
C TRP A 208 0.58 -5.84 2.37
N GLY A 209 1.49 -4.98 2.79
CA GLY A 209 2.88 -4.95 2.32
C GLY A 209 3.68 -3.83 2.99
N PHE A 210 4.97 -3.81 2.72
CA PHE A 210 5.88 -2.78 3.24
C PHE A 210 6.02 -1.62 2.25
N TYR A 211 6.03 -0.39 2.78
CA TYR A 211 6.37 0.81 2.01
C TYR A 211 7.80 0.74 1.46
N GLY A 212 7.99 1.25 0.24
CA GLY A 212 9.30 1.31 -0.42
C GLY A 212 9.75 0.01 -1.10
N PHE A 213 8.96 -1.06 -1.02
CA PHE A 213 9.26 -2.37 -1.61
C PHE A 213 8.34 -2.73 -2.78
N PRO A 214 8.90 -3.33 -3.88
CA PRO A 214 10.34 -3.53 -4.14
C PRO A 214 11.07 -2.23 -4.42
N SER A 215 12.35 -2.19 -4.06
CA SER A 215 13.17 -1.01 -4.26
C SER A 215 13.79 -0.97 -5.66
N CYS A 216 14.04 0.24 -6.16
CA CYS A 216 14.78 0.49 -7.39
C CYS A 216 15.59 1.77 -7.22
N TYR A 217 16.87 1.63 -6.90
CA TYR A 217 17.76 2.76 -6.70
C TYR A 217 18.17 3.36 -8.06
N ASN A 218 17.44 4.37 -8.54
CA ASN A 218 17.58 4.94 -9.87
C ASN A 218 17.67 6.49 -9.92
N LYS A 219 18.06 7.13 -8.82
CA LYS A 219 18.20 8.59 -8.75
C LYS A 219 19.42 9.13 -9.52
N ASN A 220 20.29 8.27 -10.07
CA ASN A 220 21.50 8.70 -10.78
C ASN A 220 21.18 9.12 -12.22
N LYS A 221 21.47 10.38 -12.58
CA LYS A 221 21.26 10.96 -13.93
C LYS A 221 21.97 10.18 -15.07
N ARG A 222 23.16 9.60 -14.81
CA ARG A 222 23.94 8.88 -15.83
C ARG A 222 23.25 7.60 -16.34
N LYS A 223 22.29 7.02 -15.60
CA LYS A 223 21.63 5.75 -15.94
C LYS A 223 20.25 5.91 -16.57
N ARG A 224 19.88 7.10 -17.04
CA ARG A 224 18.59 7.39 -17.68
C ARG A 224 17.40 6.72 -16.97
N GLY A 225 17.32 6.90 -15.65
CA GLY A 225 16.23 6.36 -14.81
C GLY A 225 16.22 4.84 -14.60
N ARG A 226 17.17 4.07 -15.14
CA ARG A 226 17.24 2.61 -14.92
C ARG A 226 17.59 2.28 -13.48
N CYS A 227 17.04 1.19 -12.96
CA CYS A 227 17.46 0.67 -11.67
C CYS A 227 18.95 0.34 -11.65
N HIS A 228 19.56 0.41 -10.46
CA HIS A 228 20.95 0.01 -10.28
C HIS A 228 21.16 -1.46 -10.72
N SER A 229 22.33 -1.78 -11.25
CA SER A 229 22.74 -3.17 -11.49
C SER A 229 22.65 -3.95 -10.17
N GLY A 230 22.21 -5.17 -10.18
CA GLY A 230 21.99 -5.94 -8.97
C GLY A 230 20.62 -5.71 -8.28
N THR A 231 19.82 -4.70 -8.70
CA THR A 231 18.48 -4.50 -8.12
C THR A 231 17.59 -5.74 -8.23
N LYS A 232 17.61 -6.40 -9.39
CA LYS A 232 16.81 -7.62 -9.60
C LYS A 232 17.22 -8.72 -8.62
N GLN A 233 18.52 -9.01 -8.53
CA GLN A 233 19.06 -10.02 -7.62
C GLN A 233 18.71 -9.72 -6.15
N LYS A 234 18.82 -8.45 -5.74
CA LYS A 234 18.42 -8.04 -4.38
C LYS A 234 16.94 -8.24 -4.12
N ASN A 235 16.08 -7.85 -5.05
CA ASN A 235 14.65 -8.07 -4.91
C ASN A 235 14.31 -9.58 -4.97
N ASP A 236 15.03 -10.39 -5.75
CA ASP A 236 14.82 -11.83 -5.81
C ASP A 236 15.22 -12.54 -4.49
N ARG A 237 16.23 -12.04 -3.78
CA ARG A 237 16.57 -12.50 -2.41
C ARG A 237 15.47 -12.21 -1.38
N LEU A 238 14.57 -11.28 -1.65
CA LEU A 238 13.41 -10.96 -0.81
C LEU A 238 12.16 -11.77 -1.17
N SER A 239 12.31 -12.92 -1.80
CA SER A 239 11.19 -13.82 -2.19
C SER A 239 10.24 -14.15 -1.04
N TRP A 240 10.77 -14.34 0.16
CA TRP A 240 10.01 -14.56 1.39
C TRP A 240 9.06 -13.39 1.71
N LEU A 241 9.48 -12.14 1.43
CA LEU A 241 8.65 -10.94 1.63
C LEU A 241 7.50 -10.88 0.61
N TRP A 242 7.79 -11.21 -0.63
CA TRP A 242 6.78 -11.23 -1.70
C TRP A 242 5.76 -12.33 -1.48
N ALA A 243 6.17 -13.49 -0.97
CA ALA A 243 5.29 -14.61 -0.67
C ALA A 243 4.23 -14.29 0.38
N GLN A 244 4.52 -13.38 1.32
CA GLN A 244 3.58 -12.94 2.35
C GLN A 244 2.81 -11.65 1.96
N SER A 245 3.29 -10.89 0.96
CA SER A 245 2.67 -9.62 0.58
C SER A 245 1.38 -9.84 -0.21
N THR A 246 0.30 -9.16 0.17
CA THR A 246 -0.96 -9.13 -0.60
C THR A 246 -1.09 -7.87 -1.45
N ALA A 247 -0.16 -6.92 -1.32
CA ALA A 247 0.07 -5.78 -2.21
C ALA A 247 1.53 -5.32 -2.14
N LEU A 248 1.99 -4.61 -3.19
CA LEU A 248 3.34 -4.03 -3.26
C LEU A 248 3.25 -2.51 -3.33
N TYR A 249 4.11 -1.82 -2.54
CA TYR A 249 4.07 -0.36 -2.36
C TYR A 249 5.40 0.32 -2.73
N PRO A 250 5.87 0.25 -3.98
CA PRO A 250 7.08 0.94 -4.39
C PRO A 250 6.90 2.46 -4.29
N SER A 251 7.97 3.18 -3.97
CA SER A 251 7.95 4.65 -3.93
C SER A 251 8.22 5.25 -5.31
N ILE A 252 7.34 6.15 -5.76
CA ILE A 252 7.48 6.90 -7.00
C ILE A 252 7.58 8.42 -6.78
N TYR A 253 8.09 8.82 -5.62
CA TYR A 253 8.26 10.24 -5.27
C TYR A 253 9.18 10.96 -6.25
N LEU A 254 8.71 12.09 -6.79
CA LEU A 254 9.40 12.89 -7.79
C LEU A 254 10.25 13.99 -7.13
N PRO A 255 11.58 14.03 -7.36
CA PRO A 255 12.40 15.13 -6.92
C PRO A 255 12.23 16.34 -7.84
N GLN A 256 12.24 17.57 -7.29
CA GLN A 256 11.99 18.81 -8.03
C GLN A 256 12.96 19.02 -9.21
N ARG A 257 14.20 18.52 -9.12
CA ARG A 257 15.20 18.60 -10.21
C ARG A 257 14.78 17.85 -11.50
N LEU A 258 13.75 17.01 -11.44
CA LEU A 258 13.20 16.29 -12.60
C LEU A 258 11.85 16.86 -13.05
N ALA A 259 11.40 17.99 -12.51
CA ALA A 259 10.15 18.63 -12.86
C ALA A 259 10.02 18.81 -14.37
N GLY A 260 8.88 18.44 -14.94
CA GLY A 260 8.54 18.57 -16.36
C GLY A 260 9.40 17.74 -17.32
N SER A 261 10.36 16.96 -16.84
CA SER A 261 11.32 16.28 -17.70
C SER A 261 10.88 14.86 -18.08
N THR A 262 11.29 14.41 -19.27
CA THR A 262 11.14 13.02 -19.71
C THR A 262 11.88 12.03 -18.81
N ASP A 263 12.94 12.46 -18.13
CA ASP A 263 13.67 11.66 -17.16
C ASP A 263 12.81 11.31 -15.93
N ALA A 264 11.82 12.16 -15.58
CA ALA A 264 10.83 11.85 -14.55
C ALA A 264 10.04 10.60 -14.93
N ALA A 265 9.44 10.58 -16.12
CA ALA A 265 8.68 9.43 -16.62
C ALA A 265 9.54 8.17 -16.70
N LEU A 266 10.79 8.28 -17.16
CA LEU A 266 11.73 7.15 -17.23
C LEU A 266 12.08 6.60 -15.85
N MET A 267 12.32 7.47 -14.86
CA MET A 267 12.60 7.07 -13.49
C MET A 267 11.43 6.29 -12.88
N ILE A 268 10.22 6.81 -13.03
CA ILE A 268 9.00 6.19 -12.51
C ILE A 268 8.73 4.87 -13.22
N ARG A 269 8.83 4.85 -14.56
CA ARG A 269 8.64 3.66 -15.38
C ARG A 269 9.49 2.49 -14.92
N HIS A 270 10.78 2.71 -14.71
CA HIS A 270 11.67 1.63 -14.28
C HIS A 270 11.37 1.11 -12.88
N ARG A 271 10.95 1.97 -11.95
CA ARG A 271 10.47 1.55 -10.63
C ARG A 271 9.24 0.67 -10.72
N LEU A 272 8.28 1.10 -11.53
CA LEU A 272 7.04 0.34 -11.74
C LEU A 272 7.28 -0.98 -12.47
N LEU A 273 8.13 -0.99 -13.50
CA LEU A 273 8.45 -2.23 -14.23
C LEU A 273 9.10 -3.26 -13.32
N GLU A 274 9.98 -2.86 -12.42
CA GLU A 274 10.57 -3.78 -11.44
C GLU A 274 9.51 -4.29 -10.45
N ALA A 275 8.66 -3.42 -9.92
CA ALA A 275 7.57 -3.83 -9.04
C ALA A 275 6.58 -4.79 -9.75
N LEU A 276 6.24 -4.51 -11.01
CA LEU A 276 5.37 -5.36 -11.81
C LEU A 276 6.03 -6.69 -12.21
N ARG A 277 7.37 -6.72 -12.36
CA ARG A 277 8.14 -7.95 -12.51
C ARG A 277 8.03 -8.82 -11.27
N VAL A 278 8.36 -8.28 -10.11
CA VAL A 278 8.24 -8.96 -8.82
C VAL A 278 6.82 -9.48 -8.62
N ALA A 279 5.81 -8.62 -8.80
CA ALA A 279 4.40 -8.98 -8.66
C ALA A 279 3.95 -10.13 -9.60
N SER A 280 4.59 -10.28 -10.74
CA SER A 280 4.27 -11.33 -11.72
C SER A 280 5.04 -12.62 -11.47
N THR A 281 6.25 -12.53 -10.91
CA THR A 281 7.11 -13.68 -10.60
C THR A 281 6.62 -14.40 -9.34
N TRP A 282 6.28 -13.63 -8.31
CA TRP A 282 5.85 -14.13 -7.02
C TRP A 282 4.32 -14.00 -6.93
N ARG A 283 3.64 -15.07 -7.34
CA ARG A 283 2.18 -15.15 -7.27
C ARG A 283 1.79 -15.78 -5.95
N HIS A 284 0.74 -15.28 -5.32
CA HIS A 284 0.23 -15.88 -4.09
C HIS A 284 -0.13 -17.35 -4.35
N GLY A 285 0.38 -18.26 -3.50
CA GLY A 285 0.27 -19.72 -3.63
C GLY A 285 -1.15 -20.29 -3.50
N ASN A 286 -2.20 -19.49 -3.37
CA ASN A 286 -3.59 -19.92 -3.35
C ASN A 286 -4.20 -19.87 -4.76
N SER A 287 -4.43 -21.04 -5.32
CA SER A 287 -5.37 -21.46 -6.38
C SER A 287 -5.73 -20.52 -7.56
N ASN A 288 -5.51 -19.21 -7.52
CA ASN A 288 -5.99 -18.28 -8.55
C ASN A 288 -4.92 -17.67 -9.45
N ASN A 289 -3.66 -18.08 -9.33
CA ASN A 289 -2.55 -17.69 -10.24
C ASN A 289 -2.46 -16.17 -10.56
N GLN A 290 -2.92 -15.29 -9.65
CA GLN A 290 -3.00 -13.86 -9.86
C GLN A 290 -1.73 -13.13 -9.41
N ALA A 291 -1.26 -12.16 -10.19
CA ALA A 291 -0.16 -11.29 -9.81
C ALA A 291 -0.55 -10.40 -8.62
N ILE A 292 0.40 -10.16 -7.71
CA ILE A 292 0.20 -9.27 -6.56
C ILE A 292 -0.13 -7.86 -7.07
N PRO A 293 -1.18 -7.17 -6.56
CA PRO A 293 -1.49 -5.80 -6.96
C PRO A 293 -0.37 -4.84 -6.57
N VAL A 294 -0.01 -3.93 -7.48
CA VAL A 294 0.99 -2.88 -7.25
C VAL A 294 0.27 -1.56 -7.07
N LEU A 295 0.48 -0.91 -5.92
CA LEU A 295 -0.07 0.41 -5.56
C LEU A 295 1.09 1.32 -5.14
N PRO A 296 1.76 1.99 -6.10
CA PRO A 296 2.89 2.84 -5.76
C PRO A 296 2.48 4.02 -4.87
N TYR A 297 3.37 4.41 -3.99
CA TYR A 297 3.25 5.64 -3.21
C TYR A 297 3.70 6.84 -4.05
N ALA A 298 2.81 7.80 -4.25
CA ALA A 298 3.05 9.07 -4.93
C ALA A 298 2.87 10.25 -3.97
N ARG A 299 3.42 11.40 -4.33
CA ARG A 299 3.21 12.68 -3.63
C ARG A 299 2.48 13.64 -4.55
N LEU A 300 1.78 14.61 -3.95
CA LEU A 300 1.16 15.73 -4.67
C LEU A 300 2.16 16.87 -4.97
N ALA A 301 3.30 16.84 -4.29
CA ALA A 301 4.36 17.84 -4.40
C ALA A 301 5.72 17.15 -4.56
N PHE A 302 6.70 17.87 -5.06
CA PHE A 302 8.07 17.39 -5.14
C PHE A 302 8.63 17.04 -3.76
N THR A 303 9.58 16.10 -3.71
CA THR A 303 10.22 15.69 -2.46
C THR A 303 10.86 16.88 -1.74
N HIS A 304 10.64 16.95 -0.42
CA HIS A 304 11.15 18.00 0.47
C HIS A 304 10.63 19.43 0.18
N THR A 305 9.54 19.56 -0.57
CA THR A 305 8.90 20.84 -0.87
C THR A 305 7.39 20.80 -0.62
N LEU A 306 6.74 21.97 -0.71
CA LEU A 306 5.28 22.12 -0.79
C LEU A 306 4.84 22.54 -2.20
N ASN A 307 5.74 22.54 -3.19
CA ASN A 307 5.42 22.88 -4.57
C ASN A 307 4.67 21.72 -5.21
N PHE A 308 3.40 21.94 -5.52
CA PHE A 308 2.54 20.94 -6.13
C PHE A 308 3.03 20.55 -7.53
N LEU A 309 2.75 19.29 -7.89
CA LEU A 309 2.98 18.77 -9.24
C LEU A 309 1.99 19.39 -10.22
N ASN A 310 2.44 19.80 -11.39
CA ASN A 310 1.57 20.18 -12.49
C ASN A 310 1.04 18.94 -13.24
N GLU A 311 0.17 19.13 -14.24
CA GLU A 311 -0.43 18.02 -15.00
C GLU A 311 0.64 17.14 -15.68
N THR A 312 1.71 17.73 -16.22
CA THR A 312 2.81 16.97 -16.85
C THR A 312 3.49 16.05 -15.84
N ASP A 313 3.77 16.56 -14.64
CA ASP A 313 4.40 15.77 -13.58
C ASP A 313 3.45 14.71 -13.00
N LEU A 314 2.14 15.00 -12.95
CA LEU A 314 1.11 14.01 -12.59
C LEU A 314 1.02 12.90 -13.65
N GLU A 315 1.09 13.23 -14.95
CA GLU A 315 1.12 12.25 -16.03
C GLU A 315 2.40 11.40 -15.97
N HIS A 316 3.56 12.00 -15.68
CA HIS A 316 4.83 11.30 -15.52
C HIS A 316 4.88 10.39 -14.28
N THR A 317 3.99 10.56 -13.32
CA THR A 317 3.92 9.77 -12.08
C THR A 317 2.69 8.86 -12.04
N ILE A 318 1.51 9.41 -11.81
CA ILE A 318 0.25 8.67 -11.67
C ILE A 318 -0.22 8.13 -13.03
N GLY A 319 -0.12 8.94 -14.10
CA GLY A 319 -0.46 8.54 -15.47
C GLY A 319 0.39 7.37 -15.96
N GLU A 320 1.70 7.42 -15.69
CA GLU A 320 2.62 6.31 -16.00
C GLU A 320 2.25 5.04 -15.22
N SER A 321 1.83 5.18 -13.95
CA SER A 321 1.43 4.06 -13.10
C SER A 321 0.21 3.31 -13.65
N VAL A 322 -0.85 4.03 -14.00
CA VAL A 322 -2.06 3.42 -14.55
C VAL A 322 -1.79 2.81 -15.91
N SER A 323 -1.02 3.49 -16.76
CA SER A 323 -0.72 3.05 -18.12
C SER A 323 0.15 1.80 -18.17
N LEU A 324 0.94 1.52 -17.14
CA LEU A 324 1.72 0.28 -17.00
C LEU A 324 0.93 -0.85 -16.32
N GLY A 325 -0.29 -0.59 -15.85
CA GLY A 325 -1.18 -1.60 -15.27
C GLY A 325 -1.01 -1.77 -13.75
N ALA A 326 -0.61 -0.72 -13.04
CA ALA A 326 -0.73 -0.66 -11.58
C ALA A 326 -2.20 -0.77 -11.15
N ALA A 327 -2.46 -1.31 -9.97
CA ALA A 327 -3.82 -1.48 -9.44
C ALA A 327 -4.41 -0.16 -8.92
N GLY A 328 -3.55 0.74 -8.53
CA GLY A 328 -3.92 2.04 -8.00
C GLY A 328 -2.69 2.84 -7.64
N VAL A 329 -2.89 3.92 -6.89
CA VAL A 329 -1.83 4.76 -6.31
C VAL A 329 -2.24 5.17 -4.90
N VAL A 330 -1.27 5.27 -3.99
CA VAL A 330 -1.46 5.82 -2.65
C VAL A 330 -0.85 7.22 -2.62
N LEU A 331 -1.67 8.23 -2.39
CA LEU A 331 -1.24 9.62 -2.31
C LEU A 331 -0.83 9.95 -0.87
N TRP A 332 0.46 10.16 -0.66
CA TRP A 332 1.01 10.49 0.64
C TRP A 332 1.51 11.94 0.70
N GLY A 333 1.35 12.56 1.86
CA GLY A 333 1.87 13.89 2.12
C GLY A 333 2.11 14.16 3.60
N GLU A 334 2.93 15.15 3.87
CA GLU A 334 3.33 15.55 5.21
C GLU A 334 2.23 16.36 5.92
N MET A 335 2.26 16.40 7.25
CA MET A 335 1.38 17.25 8.07
C MET A 335 1.42 18.74 7.69
N LYS A 336 2.51 19.19 7.04
CA LYS A 336 2.69 20.58 6.59
C LYS A 336 1.58 21.07 5.67
N PHE A 337 0.96 20.18 4.87
CA PHE A 337 -0.15 20.51 3.96
C PHE A 337 -1.44 20.88 4.68
N ALA A 338 -1.60 20.50 5.96
CA ALA A 338 -2.78 20.77 6.79
C ALA A 338 -2.44 21.56 8.08
N LYS A 339 -1.29 22.24 8.12
CA LYS A 339 -0.81 22.94 9.33
C LYS A 339 -1.59 24.22 9.62
N SER A 340 -2.13 24.90 8.61
CA SER A 340 -2.86 26.15 8.74
C SER A 340 -4.02 26.24 7.76
N LYS A 341 -4.96 27.19 8.02
CA LYS A 341 -6.08 27.46 7.11
C LYS A 341 -5.57 27.77 5.68
N LYS A 342 -4.52 28.60 5.57
CA LYS A 342 -3.89 28.94 4.28
C LYS A 342 -3.44 27.68 3.52
N GLN A 343 -2.74 26.76 4.20
CA GLN A 343 -2.27 25.52 3.57
C GLN A 343 -3.44 24.60 3.14
N CYS A 344 -4.47 24.50 3.97
CA CYS A 344 -5.68 23.74 3.62
C CYS A 344 -6.41 24.33 2.41
N VAL A 345 -6.50 25.65 2.30
CA VAL A 345 -7.11 26.34 1.14
C VAL A 345 -6.27 26.08 -0.11
N LEU A 346 -4.95 26.25 -0.06
CA LEU A 346 -4.08 25.96 -1.19
C LEU A 346 -4.18 24.49 -1.65
N LEU A 347 -4.27 23.57 -0.70
CA LEU A 347 -4.45 22.16 -0.99
C LEU A 347 -5.81 21.89 -1.65
N ARG A 348 -6.90 22.45 -1.11
CA ARG A 348 -8.25 22.34 -1.70
C ARG A 348 -8.26 22.88 -3.13
N ASP A 349 -7.73 24.07 -3.33
CA ASP A 349 -7.73 24.73 -4.64
C ASP A 349 -6.95 23.89 -5.66
N TYR A 350 -5.79 23.34 -5.27
CA TYR A 350 -5.03 22.41 -6.12
C TYR A 350 -5.82 21.12 -6.42
N ILE A 351 -6.52 20.56 -5.44
CA ILE A 351 -7.35 19.37 -5.66
C ILE A 351 -8.46 19.69 -6.67
N HIS A 352 -9.16 20.79 -6.51
CA HIS A 352 -10.30 21.13 -7.35
C HIS A 352 -9.91 21.55 -8.76
N THR A 353 -8.76 22.24 -8.93
CA THR A 353 -8.37 22.81 -10.23
C THR A 353 -7.41 21.95 -11.04
N VAL A 354 -6.62 21.08 -10.40
CA VAL A 354 -5.57 20.31 -11.09
C VAL A 354 -5.72 18.80 -10.81
N LEU A 355 -5.59 18.38 -9.57
CA LEU A 355 -5.52 16.96 -9.24
C LEU A 355 -6.83 16.22 -9.53
N GLY A 356 -7.95 16.75 -9.10
CA GLY A 356 -9.26 16.13 -9.21
C GLY A 356 -9.67 15.90 -10.68
N PRO A 357 -9.68 16.94 -11.53
CA PRO A 357 -9.95 16.78 -12.98
C PRO A 357 -8.99 15.78 -13.65
N PHE A 358 -7.70 15.82 -13.31
CA PHE A 358 -6.73 14.85 -13.81
C PHE A 358 -7.09 13.42 -13.41
N ILE A 359 -7.41 13.17 -12.13
CA ILE A 359 -7.79 11.83 -11.64
C ILE A 359 -9.08 11.33 -12.29
N GLN A 360 -10.08 12.20 -12.49
CA GLN A 360 -11.34 11.84 -13.18
C GLN A 360 -11.05 11.39 -14.62
N THR A 361 -10.27 12.16 -15.38
CA THR A 361 -9.87 11.83 -16.75
C THR A 361 -9.13 10.50 -16.81
N LEU A 362 -8.18 10.31 -15.91
CA LEU A 362 -7.36 9.11 -15.84
C LEU A 362 -8.20 7.84 -15.54
N ARG A 363 -9.11 7.93 -14.56
CA ARG A 363 -10.00 6.84 -14.19
C ARG A 363 -11.02 6.53 -15.30
N ALA A 364 -11.55 7.55 -15.97
CA ALA A 364 -12.43 7.37 -17.11
C ALA A 364 -11.71 6.61 -18.25
N GLY A 365 -10.47 6.99 -18.58
CA GLY A 365 -9.65 6.27 -19.56
C GLY A 365 -9.39 4.82 -19.18
N ALA A 366 -9.02 4.56 -17.91
CA ALA A 366 -8.79 3.22 -17.39
C ALA A 366 -10.08 2.36 -17.44
N SER A 367 -11.23 2.93 -17.09
CA SER A 367 -12.53 2.24 -17.12
C SER A 367 -12.98 1.92 -18.54
N ARG A 368 -12.84 2.87 -19.48
CA ARG A 368 -13.14 2.63 -20.91
C ARG A 368 -12.26 1.51 -21.47
N CYS A 369 -10.96 1.56 -21.21
CA CYS A 369 -10.06 0.48 -21.67
C CYS A 369 -10.41 -0.87 -21.05
N SER A 370 -10.70 -0.93 -19.76
CA SER A 370 -11.16 -2.17 -19.11
C SER A 370 -12.42 -2.73 -19.75
N LEU A 371 -13.41 -1.86 -20.01
CA LEU A 371 -14.67 -2.26 -20.64
C LEU A 371 -14.44 -2.76 -22.07
N GLN A 372 -13.78 -1.95 -22.92
CA GLN A 372 -13.67 -2.20 -24.35
C GLN A 372 -12.67 -3.27 -24.73
N LEU A 373 -11.57 -3.41 -23.95
CA LEU A 373 -10.49 -4.34 -24.26
C LEU A 373 -10.52 -5.59 -23.38
N CYS A 374 -10.91 -5.46 -22.11
CA CYS A 374 -10.77 -6.52 -21.11
C CYS A 374 -12.13 -7.02 -20.57
N TYR A 375 -13.23 -6.73 -21.25
CA TYR A 375 -14.60 -7.14 -20.88
C TYR A 375 -14.97 -6.80 -19.42
N SER A 376 -14.44 -5.72 -18.87
CA SER A 376 -14.54 -5.33 -17.46
C SER A 376 -13.90 -6.34 -16.46
N HIS A 377 -13.22 -7.38 -16.93
CA HIS A 377 -12.63 -8.43 -16.11
C HIS A 377 -11.12 -8.29 -15.95
N GLY A 378 -10.57 -7.13 -16.27
CA GLY A 378 -9.14 -6.85 -16.16
C GLY A 378 -8.83 -5.38 -16.27
N ARG A 379 -7.61 -5.00 -15.95
CA ARG A 379 -7.06 -3.68 -16.18
C ARG A 379 -6.14 -3.66 -17.38
N CYS A 380 -6.08 -2.51 -18.03
CA CYS A 380 -5.18 -2.32 -19.16
C CYS A 380 -3.74 -2.08 -18.72
N ALA A 381 -2.79 -2.59 -19.49
CA ALA A 381 -1.38 -2.35 -19.33
C ALA A 381 -0.73 -2.12 -20.70
N ARG A 382 0.09 -1.10 -20.83
CA ARG A 382 0.80 -0.76 -22.05
C ARG A 382 1.57 -1.96 -22.62
N ARG A 383 1.38 -2.30 -23.91
CA ARG A 383 2.08 -3.41 -24.58
C ARG A 383 3.58 -3.16 -24.68
N ARG A 384 3.95 -1.95 -25.12
CA ARG A 384 5.34 -1.48 -25.20
C ARG A 384 5.57 -0.44 -24.10
N PRO A 385 6.23 -0.79 -23.00
CA PRO A 385 6.41 0.13 -21.86
C PRO A 385 6.96 1.50 -22.23
N ASN A 386 7.83 1.56 -23.24
CA ASN A 386 8.51 2.77 -23.67
C ASN A 386 7.76 3.60 -24.75
N SER A 387 6.54 3.19 -25.15
CA SER A 387 5.80 3.88 -26.21
C SER A 387 5.27 5.27 -25.82
N GLY A 388 5.27 5.62 -24.52
CA GLY A 388 4.70 6.88 -24.03
C GLY A 388 3.17 6.99 -24.15
N ARG A 389 2.48 5.96 -24.66
CA ARG A 389 1.02 5.99 -24.81
C ARG A 389 0.34 5.98 -23.45
N SER A 390 -0.64 6.86 -23.26
CA SER A 390 -1.37 7.01 -22.01
C SER A 390 -2.84 6.60 -22.16
N LEU A 391 -3.44 6.16 -21.04
CA LEU A 391 -4.88 5.91 -20.97
C LEU A 391 -5.70 7.22 -20.93
N SER A 392 -5.13 8.31 -20.43
CA SER A 392 -5.74 9.65 -20.45
C SER A 392 -5.84 10.24 -21.87
N SER A 393 -4.87 9.89 -22.74
CA SER A 393 -4.80 10.40 -24.12
C SER A 393 -5.61 9.58 -25.14
N ALA A 394 -6.41 8.59 -24.68
CA ALA A 394 -7.24 7.81 -25.59
C ALA A 394 -8.34 8.69 -26.22
N PRO A 395 -8.56 8.61 -27.56
CA PRO A 395 -9.61 9.39 -28.22
C PRO A 395 -10.97 9.20 -27.53
N VAL A 396 -11.71 10.30 -27.38
CA VAL A 396 -13.10 10.30 -26.90
C VAL A 396 -13.97 10.53 -28.11
N SER A 397 -14.89 9.62 -28.46
CA SER A 397 -15.88 9.84 -29.51
C SER A 397 -16.83 10.96 -29.08
N VAL A 398 -16.87 12.05 -29.84
CA VAL A 398 -17.67 13.22 -29.53
C VAL A 398 -19.10 13.06 -30.10
N SER A 399 -19.36 12.05 -30.94
CA SER A 399 -20.64 11.86 -31.64
C SER A 399 -21.32 10.55 -31.23
N HIS A 400 -22.63 10.64 -30.92
CA HIS A 400 -23.49 9.50 -30.60
C HIS A 400 -23.75 8.55 -31.81
N LYS A 401 -23.27 8.88 -33.00
CA LYS A 401 -23.50 8.09 -34.24
C LYS A 401 -22.27 7.38 -34.77
N ASP A 402 -21.05 7.80 -34.43
CA ASP A 402 -19.85 7.05 -34.76
C ASP A 402 -19.57 6.03 -33.67
N THR A 403 -19.86 4.77 -34.01
CA THR A 403 -19.54 3.62 -33.19
C THR A 403 -18.13 3.79 -32.59
N ASP A 404 -17.99 3.49 -31.32
CA ASP A 404 -16.85 3.45 -30.42
C ASP A 404 -15.54 2.84 -31.01
N SER A 405 -15.42 2.83 -32.33
CA SER A 405 -14.37 2.15 -33.10
C SER A 405 -12.98 2.79 -32.90
N GLY A 406 -12.91 4.11 -32.72
CA GLY A 406 -11.62 4.82 -32.60
C GLY A 406 -10.90 4.53 -31.28
N SER A 407 -11.60 4.57 -30.15
CA SER A 407 -11.03 4.27 -28.84
C SER A 407 -10.73 2.78 -28.67
N SER A 408 -11.60 1.90 -29.14
CA SER A 408 -11.39 0.45 -29.12
C SER A 408 -10.14 0.05 -29.92
N LYS A 409 -9.96 0.59 -31.14
CA LYS A 409 -8.79 0.37 -31.98
C LYS A 409 -7.50 0.87 -31.29
N TYR A 410 -7.55 2.07 -30.68
CA TYR A 410 -6.42 2.61 -29.92
C TYR A 410 -6.01 1.67 -28.78
N PHE A 411 -6.97 1.17 -27.96
CA PHE A 411 -6.66 0.27 -26.86
C PHE A 411 -6.12 -1.07 -27.36
N GLN A 412 -6.71 -1.67 -28.38
CA GLN A 412 -6.21 -2.93 -28.96
C GLN A 412 -4.78 -2.81 -29.47
N GLN A 413 -4.43 -1.71 -30.10
CA GLN A 413 -3.10 -1.48 -30.64
C GLN A 413 -2.03 -1.26 -29.56
N HIS A 414 -2.36 -0.54 -28.47
CA HIS A 414 -1.37 -0.04 -27.54
C HIS A 414 -1.38 -0.72 -26.18
N PHE A 415 -2.47 -1.43 -25.82
CA PHE A 415 -2.64 -2.03 -24.50
C PHE A 415 -2.92 -3.53 -24.57
N ARG A 416 -2.71 -4.19 -23.46
CA ARG A 416 -3.04 -5.59 -23.18
C ARG A 416 -3.76 -5.70 -21.85
N CYS A 417 -4.51 -6.79 -21.62
CA CYS A 417 -5.21 -7.01 -20.36
C CYS A 417 -4.33 -7.67 -19.30
N ARG A 418 -4.53 -7.25 -18.06
CA ARG A 418 -4.15 -7.94 -16.82
C ARG A 418 -5.44 -8.36 -16.12
N CYS A 419 -5.77 -9.64 -16.20
CA CYS A 419 -7.04 -10.15 -15.71
C CYS A 419 -7.16 -10.02 -14.18
N TYR A 420 -8.39 -9.79 -13.72
CA TYR A 420 -8.75 -9.89 -12.30
C TYR A 420 -8.81 -11.35 -11.87
N SER A 421 -8.86 -11.57 -10.55
CA SER A 421 -9.00 -12.92 -9.97
C SER A 421 -10.22 -13.64 -10.54
N GLY A 422 -10.03 -14.92 -10.86
CA GLY A 422 -11.08 -15.75 -11.47
C GLY A 422 -11.27 -15.57 -12.97
N TRP A 423 -10.45 -14.75 -13.65
CA TRP A 423 -10.53 -14.51 -15.08
C TRP A 423 -9.22 -14.80 -15.81
N THR A 424 -9.31 -15.27 -17.07
CA THR A 424 -8.18 -15.65 -17.91
C THR A 424 -8.46 -15.38 -19.40
N GLY A 425 -7.43 -15.54 -20.22
CA GLY A 425 -7.46 -15.29 -21.65
C GLY A 425 -6.83 -13.94 -22.03
N THR A 426 -6.55 -13.74 -23.32
CA THR A 426 -5.89 -12.53 -23.85
C THR A 426 -6.64 -11.25 -23.48
N TRP A 427 -7.96 -11.35 -23.42
CA TRP A 427 -8.88 -10.25 -23.17
C TRP A 427 -9.66 -10.41 -21.85
N CYS A 428 -9.25 -11.36 -21.00
CA CYS A 428 -9.94 -11.73 -19.76
C CYS A 428 -11.39 -12.19 -19.95
N GLN A 429 -11.67 -12.81 -21.09
CA GLN A 429 -13.02 -13.19 -21.50
C GLN A 429 -13.47 -14.54 -20.94
N ARG A 430 -12.58 -15.34 -20.37
CA ARG A 430 -12.90 -16.66 -19.84
C ARG A 430 -12.85 -16.67 -18.33
N LYS A 431 -13.92 -17.15 -17.70
CA LYS A 431 -13.95 -17.41 -16.25
C LYS A 431 -13.13 -18.67 -15.95
N MET A 432 -12.27 -18.63 -14.94
CA MET A 432 -11.55 -19.82 -14.48
C MET A 432 -12.55 -20.75 -13.80
N VAL A 433 -12.65 -21.99 -14.29
CA VAL A 433 -13.41 -23.05 -13.61
C VAL A 433 -12.58 -23.47 -12.41
N GLY A 434 -13.12 -23.34 -11.20
CA GLY A 434 -12.51 -23.91 -10.00
C GLY A 434 -12.38 -25.43 -10.23
N ARG A 435 -11.20 -26.00 -9.98
CA ARG A 435 -11.07 -27.44 -9.89
C ARG A 435 -12.04 -27.88 -8.79
N GLY A 436 -13.14 -28.52 -9.19
CA GLY A 436 -14.06 -29.17 -8.28
C GLY A 436 -13.27 -30.13 -7.39
N GLN A 437 -13.55 -30.11 -6.12
CA GLN A 437 -13.27 -31.24 -5.26
C GLN A 437 -14.05 -32.41 -5.86
N ASP A 438 -13.36 -33.29 -6.58
CA ASP A 438 -13.88 -34.64 -6.80
C ASP A 438 -14.02 -35.27 -5.43
N LYS A 439 -15.28 -35.34 -4.99
CA LYS A 439 -15.69 -36.22 -3.89
C LYS A 439 -15.64 -37.63 -4.44
N SER A 440 -14.69 -38.38 -4.02
CA SER A 440 -14.74 -39.85 -3.96
C SER A 440 -14.65 -40.28 -2.51
#